data_b63480357a775016e1d94392c464b565
#
_entry.id   b63480357a775016e1d94392c464b565
#
_cell.length_a   1.000
_cell.length_b   1.000
_cell.length_c   1.000
_cell.angle_alpha   90.00
_cell.angle_beta   90.00
_cell.angle_gamma   90.00
#
_symmetry.space_group_name_H-M   'P 1'
#
loop_
_entity.id
_entity.type
_entity.pdbx_description
1 polymer ?
#
loop_
_entity_poly.entity_id
_entity_poly.type
_entity_poly.pdbx_seq_one_letter_code
_entity_poly.pdbx_strand_id
1 'polypeptide(L)'
;MKTIDNIPTSKIQRATRMVQTGAKVGVNYIKYYGDKITKTEQEAKQRLNENNAEDIYDGLKKLKGSALKVAQMLSMEKSILPQAYVEKFSLAQFSVPPLSPALVIKTFKKYFGKHPDQIYDKFNSTSVNAASIGQVHAAEKYGKKLAVKIQY
;
A
#
# COMPACT_ATOMS: atom_id res chain seq x y z
N MET A 1 12.79 5.21 7.68
CA MET A 1 11.76 4.48 6.90
C MET A 1 10.58 5.43 6.68
N LYS A 2 10.08 5.59 5.44
CA LYS A 2 8.90 6.46 5.20
C LYS A 2 7.67 5.83 5.87
N THR A 3 6.99 6.59 6.72
CA THR A 3 5.73 6.20 7.35
C THR A 3 4.54 6.77 6.60
N ILE A 4 3.36 6.22 6.82
CA ILE A 4 2.10 6.72 6.27
C ILE A 4 1.31 7.43 7.36
N ASP A 5 0.96 8.69 7.09
CA ASP A 5 0.23 9.57 8.02
C ASP A 5 -1.27 9.60 7.75
N ASN A 6 -1.71 9.12 6.57
CA ASN A 6 -3.12 9.09 6.22
C ASN A 6 -3.46 7.88 5.36
N ILE A 7 -4.54 7.17 5.73
CA ILE A 7 -5.15 6.10 4.93
C ILE A 7 -6.56 6.56 4.54
N PRO A 8 -6.96 6.41 3.27
CA PRO A 8 -8.32 6.70 2.85
C PRO A 8 -9.29 5.69 3.48
N THR A 9 -10.08 6.14 4.45
CA THR A 9 -11.03 5.30 5.19
C THR A 9 -12.45 5.41 4.66
N SER A 10 -12.84 6.53 4.05
CA SER A 10 -14.17 6.71 3.48
C SER A 10 -14.26 6.14 2.05
N LYS A 11 -15.47 5.70 1.66
CA LYS A 11 -15.76 5.24 0.29
C LYS A 11 -15.39 6.30 -0.76
N ILE A 12 -15.68 7.57 -0.48
CA ILE A 12 -15.39 8.70 -1.38
C ILE A 12 -13.87 8.87 -1.55
N GLN A 13 -13.10 8.90 -0.45
CA GLN A 13 -11.64 9.02 -0.53
C GLN A 13 -11.02 7.86 -1.31
N ARG A 14 -11.51 6.64 -1.12
CA ARG A 14 -11.03 5.46 -1.87
C ARG A 14 -11.37 5.56 -3.34
N ALA A 15 -12.61 5.95 -3.68
CA ALA A 15 -13.02 6.18 -5.06
C ALA A 15 -12.19 7.27 -5.74
N THR A 16 -11.96 8.40 -5.08
CA THR A 16 -11.11 9.49 -5.60
C THR A 16 -9.69 8.98 -5.93
N ARG A 17 -9.10 8.15 -5.06
CA ARG A 17 -7.77 7.56 -5.35
C ARG A 17 -7.80 6.64 -6.57
N MET A 18 -8.85 5.85 -6.74
CA MET A 18 -9.02 5.00 -7.92
C MET A 18 -9.14 5.82 -9.20
N VAL A 19 -9.96 6.88 -9.18
CA VAL A 19 -10.10 7.81 -10.32
C VAL A 19 -8.77 8.49 -10.66
N GLN A 20 -8.01 8.95 -9.66
CA GLN A 20 -6.69 9.53 -9.87
C GLN A 20 -5.71 8.53 -10.50
N THR A 21 -5.74 7.27 -10.07
CA THR A 21 -4.91 6.22 -10.68
C THR A 21 -5.34 5.97 -12.13
N GLY A 22 -6.65 5.88 -12.40
CA GLY A 22 -7.18 5.70 -13.75
C GLY A 22 -6.80 6.86 -14.68
N ALA A 23 -6.84 8.11 -14.20
CA ALA A 23 -6.40 9.27 -14.96
C ALA A 23 -4.92 9.20 -15.36
N LYS A 24 -4.04 8.75 -14.45
CA LYS A 24 -2.61 8.54 -14.76
C LYS A 24 -2.41 7.47 -15.82
N VAL A 25 -3.10 6.34 -15.70
CA VAL A 25 -3.11 5.28 -16.72
C VAL A 25 -3.55 5.85 -18.06
N GLY A 26 -4.61 6.67 -18.10
CA GLY A 26 -5.05 7.36 -19.32
C GLY A 26 -3.95 8.23 -19.94
N VAL A 27 -3.23 9.01 -19.13
CA VAL A 27 -2.08 9.81 -19.59
C VAL A 27 -0.96 8.92 -20.15
N ASN A 28 -0.71 7.75 -19.56
CA ASN A 28 0.29 6.81 -20.07
C ASN A 28 -0.09 6.26 -21.44
N TYR A 29 -1.38 6.05 -21.73
CA TYR A 29 -1.84 5.70 -23.07
C TYR A 29 -1.64 6.83 -24.08
N ILE A 30 -1.87 8.09 -23.70
CA ILE A 30 -1.56 9.25 -24.56
C ILE A 30 -0.06 9.26 -24.90
N LYS A 31 0.80 9.07 -23.91
CA LYS A 31 2.26 8.98 -24.12
C LYS A 31 2.63 7.80 -25.03
N TYR A 32 1.99 6.66 -24.87
CA TYR A 32 2.20 5.49 -25.73
C TYR A 32 1.94 5.79 -27.20
N TYR A 33 0.84 6.48 -27.52
CA TYR A 33 0.56 6.86 -28.91
C TYR A 33 1.58 7.86 -29.44
N GLY A 34 2.11 8.76 -28.62
CA GLY A 34 3.23 9.63 -28.98
C GLY A 34 4.54 8.85 -29.17
N ASP A 35 4.85 7.90 -28.30
CA ASP A 35 6.03 7.05 -28.40
C ASP A 35 6.04 6.20 -29.69
N LYS A 36 4.88 5.74 -30.16
CA LYS A 36 4.77 4.99 -31.44
C LYS A 36 5.25 5.76 -32.67
N ILE A 37 5.35 7.09 -32.59
CA ILE A 37 5.86 7.90 -33.68
C ILE A 37 7.40 7.86 -33.76
N THR A 38 8.07 7.68 -32.60
CA THR A 38 9.52 7.82 -32.48
C THR A 38 10.24 6.53 -32.07
N LYS A 39 9.50 5.50 -31.66
CA LYS A 39 10.02 4.22 -31.16
C LYS A 39 9.38 3.05 -31.86
N THR A 40 9.97 1.88 -31.71
CA THR A 40 9.35 0.62 -32.13
C THR A 40 8.09 0.34 -31.31
N GLU A 41 7.15 -0.40 -31.87
CA GLU A 41 5.92 -0.77 -31.16
C GLU A 41 6.21 -1.56 -29.87
N GLN A 42 7.24 -2.40 -29.89
CA GLN A 42 7.66 -3.19 -28.73
C GLN A 42 8.17 -2.31 -27.61
N GLU A 43 9.03 -1.35 -27.91
CA GLU A 43 9.57 -0.39 -26.92
C GLU A 43 8.46 0.50 -26.34
N ALA A 44 7.57 1.01 -27.20
CA ALA A 44 6.44 1.83 -26.76
C ALA A 44 5.50 1.04 -25.83
N LYS A 45 5.22 -0.23 -26.16
CA LYS A 45 4.38 -1.11 -25.34
C LYS A 45 5.03 -1.51 -24.03
N GLN A 46 6.32 -1.77 -24.02
CA GLN A 46 7.07 -2.06 -22.81
C GLN A 46 7.00 -0.87 -21.85
N ARG A 47 7.29 0.33 -22.34
CA ARG A 47 7.23 1.57 -21.55
C ARG A 47 5.82 1.86 -21.01
N LEU A 48 4.78 1.61 -21.80
CA LEU A 48 3.39 1.70 -21.35
C LEU A 48 3.14 0.77 -20.18
N ASN A 49 3.55 -0.50 -20.28
CA ASN A 49 3.36 -1.50 -19.24
C ASN A 49 4.11 -1.14 -17.95
N GLU A 50 5.34 -0.66 -18.05
CA GLU A 50 6.15 -0.21 -16.91
C GLU A 50 5.50 0.98 -16.18
N ASN A 51 5.09 2.01 -16.93
CA ASN A 51 4.43 3.19 -16.37
C ASN A 51 3.08 2.85 -15.72
N ASN A 52 2.28 2.02 -16.38
CA ASN A 52 1.01 1.58 -15.84
C ASN A 52 1.19 0.71 -14.59
N ALA A 53 2.14 -0.22 -14.58
CA ALA A 53 2.45 -1.04 -13.41
C ALA A 53 2.86 -0.18 -12.22
N GLU A 54 3.70 0.85 -12.43
CA GLU A 54 4.11 1.82 -11.41
C GLU A 54 2.92 2.57 -10.83
N ASP A 55 2.12 3.22 -11.70
CA ASP A 55 1.00 4.06 -11.26
C ASP A 55 -0.10 3.27 -10.57
N ILE A 56 -0.41 2.06 -11.06
CA ILE A 56 -1.40 1.18 -10.45
C ILE A 56 -0.90 0.67 -9.10
N TYR A 57 0.36 0.21 -9.02
CA TYR A 57 0.96 -0.23 -7.75
C TYR A 57 0.95 0.89 -6.70
N ASP A 58 1.33 2.10 -7.07
CA ASP A 58 1.31 3.26 -6.18
C ASP A 58 -0.11 3.60 -5.71
N GLY A 59 -1.10 3.47 -6.58
CA GLY A 59 -2.51 3.60 -6.23
C GLY A 59 -2.95 2.57 -5.19
N LEU A 60 -2.66 1.28 -5.45
CA LEU A 60 -2.99 0.17 -4.56
C LEU A 60 -2.26 0.28 -3.20
N LYS A 61 -1.00 0.68 -3.22
CA LYS A 61 -0.18 0.92 -2.02
C LYS A 61 -0.76 2.01 -1.11
N LYS A 62 -1.32 3.09 -1.69
CA LYS A 62 -1.99 4.17 -0.95
C LYS A 62 -3.34 3.73 -0.38
N LEU A 63 -4.04 2.83 -1.06
CA LEU A 63 -5.31 2.27 -0.59
C LEU A 63 -5.13 1.28 0.57
N LYS A 64 -3.96 0.62 0.65
CA LYS A 64 -3.66 -0.44 1.63
C LYS A 64 -4.73 -1.54 1.75
N GLY A 65 -4.64 -2.36 2.79
CA GLY A 65 -5.63 -3.38 3.07
C GLY A 65 -5.84 -4.36 1.91
N SER A 66 -7.10 -4.64 1.60
CA SER A 66 -7.48 -5.59 0.55
C SER A 66 -6.96 -5.22 -0.84
N ALA A 67 -6.85 -3.93 -1.17
CA ALA A 67 -6.35 -3.50 -2.48
C ALA A 67 -4.87 -3.91 -2.68
N LEU A 68 -4.04 -3.73 -1.67
CA LEU A 68 -2.65 -4.15 -1.73
C LEU A 68 -2.52 -5.68 -1.69
N LYS A 69 -3.43 -6.37 -1.01
CA LYS A 69 -3.49 -7.84 -1.01
C LYS A 69 -3.79 -8.39 -2.40
N VAL A 70 -4.68 -7.72 -3.17
CA VAL A 70 -4.94 -8.08 -4.58
C VAL A 70 -3.66 -7.94 -5.41
N ALA A 71 -2.88 -6.88 -5.24
CA ALA A 71 -1.58 -6.75 -5.94
C ALA A 71 -0.64 -7.92 -5.63
N GLN A 72 -0.56 -8.34 -4.36
CA GLN A 72 0.23 -9.52 -3.98
C GLN A 72 -0.25 -10.79 -4.69
N MET A 73 -1.56 -11.04 -4.73
CA MET A 73 -2.12 -12.22 -5.40
C MET A 73 -1.83 -12.19 -6.90
N LEU A 74 -2.05 -11.06 -7.56
CA LEU A 74 -1.78 -10.89 -8.98
C LEU A 74 -0.29 -11.06 -9.34
N SER A 75 0.63 -10.70 -8.45
CA SER A 75 2.07 -10.90 -8.67
C SER A 75 2.50 -12.38 -8.66
N MET A 76 1.68 -13.27 -8.13
CA MET A 76 1.94 -14.71 -8.11
C MET A 76 1.52 -15.40 -9.41
N GLU A 77 0.62 -14.77 -10.19
CA GLU A 77 0.07 -15.29 -11.43
C GLU A 77 0.84 -14.75 -12.65
N LYS A 78 1.99 -15.38 -12.93
CA LYS A 78 2.91 -14.93 -14.00
C LYS A 78 2.35 -15.03 -15.41
N SER A 79 1.29 -15.81 -15.63
CA SER A 79 0.68 -16.03 -16.95
C SER A 79 -0.42 -15.02 -17.30
N ILE A 80 -0.93 -14.26 -16.34
CA ILE A 80 -2.07 -13.36 -16.55
C ILE A 80 -1.62 -11.94 -16.92
N LEU A 81 -0.53 -11.47 -16.34
CA LEU A 81 -0.07 -10.09 -16.47
C LEU A 81 1.26 -10.00 -17.21
N PRO A 82 1.51 -8.91 -17.97
CA PRO A 82 2.84 -8.61 -18.49
C PRO A 82 3.88 -8.57 -17.37
N GLN A 83 5.13 -8.95 -17.70
CA GLN A 83 6.23 -9.08 -16.74
C GLN A 83 6.42 -7.83 -15.86
N ALA A 84 6.32 -6.63 -16.43
CA ALA A 84 6.45 -5.36 -15.72
C ALA A 84 5.47 -5.22 -14.53
N TYR A 85 4.23 -5.71 -14.68
CA TYR A 85 3.24 -5.72 -13.59
C TYR A 85 3.60 -6.74 -12.51
N VAL A 86 4.00 -7.95 -12.91
CA VAL A 86 4.41 -9.00 -11.97
C VAL A 86 5.56 -8.52 -11.10
N GLU A 87 6.61 -7.95 -11.71
CA GLU A 87 7.77 -7.40 -11.00
C GLU A 87 7.38 -6.28 -10.05
N LYS A 88 6.58 -5.33 -10.52
CA LYS A 88 6.16 -4.20 -9.69
C LYS A 88 5.26 -4.63 -8.53
N PHE A 89 4.30 -5.50 -8.78
CA PHE A 89 3.36 -5.96 -7.75
C PHE A 89 4.00 -6.90 -6.73
N SER A 90 5.08 -7.60 -7.09
CA SER A 90 5.84 -8.43 -6.15
C SER A 90 6.43 -7.62 -4.99
N LEU A 91 6.67 -6.32 -5.17
CA LEU A 91 7.11 -5.42 -4.11
C LEU A 91 6.10 -5.35 -2.95
N ALA A 92 4.81 -5.61 -3.22
CA ALA A 92 3.80 -5.68 -2.18
C ALA A 92 4.02 -6.83 -1.18
N GLN A 93 4.83 -7.83 -1.53
CA GLN A 93 5.15 -8.95 -0.64
C GLN A 93 6.18 -8.56 0.43
N PHE A 94 7.08 -7.62 0.13
CA PHE A 94 8.27 -7.37 0.93
C PHE A 94 8.33 -5.99 1.60
N SER A 95 7.61 -4.99 1.09
CA SER A 95 7.81 -3.61 1.52
C SER A 95 6.51 -2.82 1.59
N VAL A 96 5.87 -2.86 2.74
CA VAL A 96 4.71 -2.01 3.04
C VAL A 96 5.13 -0.97 4.08
N PRO A 97 5.08 0.34 3.76
CA PRO A 97 5.38 1.37 4.75
C PRO A 97 4.43 1.27 5.94
N PRO A 98 4.94 1.32 7.18
CA PRO A 98 4.09 1.29 8.37
C PRO A 98 3.28 2.59 8.53
N LEU A 99 2.24 2.53 9.34
CA LEU A 99 1.55 3.73 9.85
C LEU A 99 2.51 4.53 10.72
N SER A 100 2.38 5.86 10.66
CA SER A 100 3.08 6.71 11.61
C SER A 100 2.57 6.46 13.05
N PRO A 101 3.42 6.72 14.07
CA PRO A 101 3.02 6.64 15.47
C PRO A 101 1.74 7.44 15.79
N ALA A 102 1.60 8.62 15.19
CA ALA A 102 0.41 9.47 15.36
C ALA A 102 -0.87 8.78 14.86
N LEU A 103 -0.79 8.09 13.70
CA LEU A 103 -1.93 7.37 13.15
C LEU A 103 -2.25 6.10 13.95
N VAL A 104 -1.25 5.44 14.53
CA VAL A 104 -1.43 4.33 15.46
C VAL A 104 -2.22 4.78 16.69
N ILE A 105 -1.80 5.87 17.33
CA ILE A 105 -2.50 6.45 18.50
C ILE A 105 -3.94 6.83 18.13
N LYS A 106 -4.13 7.48 16.98
CA LYS A 106 -5.48 7.84 16.49
C LYS A 106 -6.36 6.59 16.31
N THR A 107 -5.80 5.48 15.84
CA THR A 107 -6.51 4.21 15.68
C THR A 107 -6.95 3.65 17.04
N PHE A 108 -6.08 3.65 18.05
CA PHE A 108 -6.44 3.24 19.41
C PHE A 108 -7.56 4.10 20.00
N LYS A 109 -7.45 5.41 19.90
CA LYS A 109 -8.50 6.33 20.36
C LYS A 109 -9.84 6.09 19.66
N LYS A 110 -9.80 5.80 18.36
CA LYS A 110 -11.03 5.53 17.58
C LYS A 110 -11.75 4.25 18.03
N TYR A 111 -11.01 3.16 18.28
CA TYR A 111 -11.63 1.85 18.55
C TYR A 111 -11.77 1.51 20.03
N PHE A 112 -10.89 2.04 20.89
CA PHE A 112 -10.90 1.76 22.32
C PHE A 112 -11.23 2.97 23.18
N GLY A 113 -11.33 4.17 22.61
CA GLY A 113 -11.55 5.42 23.36
C GLY A 113 -10.35 5.82 24.23
N LYS A 114 -9.22 5.09 24.15
CA LYS A 114 -8.07 5.21 25.06
C LYS A 114 -6.76 5.34 24.28
N HIS A 115 -5.77 5.97 24.91
CA HIS A 115 -4.39 5.93 24.44
C HIS A 115 -3.77 4.54 24.70
N PRO A 116 -2.84 4.05 23.85
CA PRO A 116 -2.17 2.75 24.10
C PRO A 116 -1.59 2.61 25.51
N ASP A 117 -0.98 3.66 26.05
CA ASP A 117 -0.37 3.67 27.38
C ASP A 117 -1.40 3.56 28.53
N GLN A 118 -2.69 3.72 28.24
CA GLN A 118 -3.77 3.47 29.18
C GLN A 118 -4.26 2.01 29.14
N ILE A 119 -3.81 1.25 28.14
CA ILE A 119 -4.19 -0.15 27.93
C ILE A 119 -3.04 -1.09 28.29
N TYR A 120 -1.80 -0.70 27.96
CA TYR A 120 -0.57 -1.46 28.16
C TYR A 120 0.35 -0.73 29.13
N ASP A 121 1.14 -1.47 29.89
CA ASP A 121 2.16 -0.93 30.79
C ASP A 121 3.31 -0.29 29.99
N LYS A 122 3.63 -0.88 28.81
CA LYS A 122 4.52 -0.31 27.81
C LYS A 122 3.96 -0.58 26.42
N PHE A 123 4.03 0.40 25.52
CA PHE A 123 3.64 0.26 24.14
C PHE A 123 4.65 0.94 23.22
N ASN A 124 5.19 0.19 22.24
CA ASN A 124 6.04 0.78 21.21
C ASN A 124 5.17 1.23 20.04
N SER A 125 5.01 2.53 19.84
CA SER A 125 4.24 3.11 18.73
C SER A 125 4.91 2.95 17.37
N THR A 126 6.21 2.62 17.32
CA THR A 126 6.90 2.20 16.09
C THR A 126 6.67 0.71 15.88
N SER A 127 6.22 0.33 14.68
CA SER A 127 5.96 -1.08 14.36
C SER A 127 7.24 -1.89 14.27
N VAL A 128 7.21 -3.10 14.77
CA VAL A 128 8.27 -4.10 14.59
C VAL A 128 8.23 -4.66 13.16
N ASN A 129 7.01 -4.83 12.62
CA ASN A 129 6.79 -5.32 11.26
C ASN A 129 5.50 -4.75 10.68
N ALA A 130 5.47 -4.54 9.36
CA ALA A 130 4.31 -4.06 8.64
C ALA A 130 4.03 -4.92 7.39
N ALA A 131 2.77 -5.23 7.16
CA ALA A 131 2.29 -6.03 6.04
C ALA A 131 1.14 -5.33 5.31
N SER A 132 0.62 -5.94 4.25
CA SER A 132 -0.44 -5.35 3.41
C SER A 132 -1.74 -5.02 4.17
N ILE A 133 -2.09 -5.81 5.18
CA ILE A 133 -3.36 -5.71 5.91
C ILE A 133 -3.21 -5.25 7.37
N GLY A 134 -1.99 -5.01 7.85
CA GLY A 134 -1.76 -4.60 9.23
C GLY A 134 -0.30 -4.53 9.60
N GLN A 135 -0.04 -4.12 10.82
CA GLN A 135 1.31 -4.03 11.39
C GLN A 135 1.32 -4.54 12.82
N VAL A 136 2.50 -4.93 13.31
CA VAL A 136 2.71 -5.49 14.64
C VAL A 136 3.55 -4.56 15.48
N HIS A 137 3.14 -4.36 16.73
CA HIS A 137 3.82 -3.55 17.74
C HIS A 137 4.21 -4.41 18.94
N ALA A 138 5.35 -4.09 19.54
CA ALA A 138 5.72 -4.66 20.81
C ALA A 138 4.99 -3.92 21.94
N ALA A 139 4.45 -4.66 22.90
CA ALA A 139 3.83 -4.13 24.10
C ALA A 139 4.18 -5.01 25.31
N GLU A 140 3.90 -4.48 26.52
CA GLU A 140 4.03 -5.22 27.75
C GLU A 140 2.80 -4.95 28.62
N LYS A 141 2.25 -6.00 29.25
CA LYS A 141 1.16 -5.89 30.21
C LYS A 141 1.25 -6.97 31.25
N TYR A 142 1.12 -6.59 32.52
CA TYR A 142 1.25 -7.47 33.68
C TYR A 142 2.55 -8.30 33.65
N GLY A 143 3.67 -7.66 33.27
CA GLY A 143 4.98 -8.30 33.15
C GLY A 143 5.14 -9.24 31.94
N LYS A 144 4.12 -9.39 31.09
CA LYS A 144 4.16 -10.23 29.88
C LYS A 144 4.44 -9.41 28.65
N LYS A 145 5.34 -9.89 27.78
CA LYS A 145 5.60 -9.33 26.45
C LYS A 145 4.49 -9.75 25.48
N LEU A 146 3.97 -8.78 24.73
CA LEU A 146 2.85 -8.97 23.82
C LEU A 146 3.23 -8.50 22.40
N ALA A 147 2.69 -9.17 21.39
CA ALA A 147 2.66 -8.73 20.02
C ALA A 147 1.27 -8.19 19.68
N VAL A 148 1.14 -6.90 19.51
CA VAL A 148 -0.14 -6.22 19.24
C VAL A 148 -0.28 -5.98 17.75
N LYS A 149 -1.23 -6.65 17.10
CA LYS A 149 -1.52 -6.46 15.68
C LYS A 149 -2.58 -5.39 15.48
N ILE A 150 -2.23 -4.36 14.71
CA ILE A 150 -3.14 -3.30 14.27
C ILE A 150 -3.48 -3.57 12.79
N GLN A 151 -4.76 -3.71 12.48
CA GLN A 151 -5.25 -3.85 11.11
C GLN A 151 -5.56 -2.47 10.50
N TYR A 152 -5.45 -2.37 9.17
CA TYR A 152 -5.71 -1.14 8.41
C TYR A 152 -7.18 -1.01 8.02
#